data_c6e8d2565a9675a7679ebdc8f30e3279
#
_entry.id   c6e8d2565a9675a7679ebdc8f30e3279
#
_cell.length_a   1.000
_cell.length_b   1.000
_cell.length_c   1.000
_cell.angle_alpha   90.00
_cell.angle_beta   90.00
_cell.angle_gamma   90.00
#
_symmetry.space_group_name_H-M   'P 1'
#
loop_
_entity.id
_entity.type
_entity.pdbx_description
1 polymer ?
#
loop_
_entity_poly.entity_id
_entity_poly.type
_entity_poly.pdbx_seq_one_letter_code
_entity_poly.pdbx_strand_id
1 'polypeptide(L)'
;MSVQTYTYDGPEGLHALVGQVMASLGYVGGREIRDVGAAVTVRDDGGHLYLSCTFQDGGEPWFSEARLLPGVRARDALKDCLLHWHSRFSGHGPGPWGTLIGVRPTKLVHHLFDQGFTDDQAEKALQTSYHVAPATARDLVAMARLQRPYVTCRGRKLALYVGIPYCPSHCLYCSFPSRLIGREGEAALTAFRDAVLADLDD
;
A
#
# COMPACT_ATOMS: atom_id res chain seq x y z
N MET A 1 -24.21 -2.45 4.58
CA MET A 1 -23.07 -3.37 4.65
C MET A 1 -22.43 -3.14 6.03
N SER A 2 -22.38 -4.16 6.87
CA SER A 2 -21.68 -4.08 8.16
C SER A 2 -20.17 -3.96 7.87
N VAL A 3 -19.52 -3.01 8.54
CA VAL A 3 -18.06 -2.85 8.44
C VAL A 3 -17.42 -4.01 9.20
N GLN A 4 -16.66 -4.84 8.50
CA GLN A 4 -15.89 -5.91 9.13
C GLN A 4 -14.65 -5.34 9.80
N THR A 5 -14.32 -5.81 10.99
CA THR A 5 -13.15 -5.36 11.75
C THR A 5 -12.06 -6.44 11.76
N TYR A 6 -10.81 -6.03 11.97
CA TYR A 6 -9.71 -6.96 12.19
C TYR A 6 -8.91 -6.60 13.44
N THR A 7 -8.23 -7.60 14.00
CA THR A 7 -7.22 -7.43 15.05
C THR A 7 -5.84 -7.85 14.52
N TYR A 8 -4.81 -7.24 15.07
CA TYR A 8 -3.42 -7.59 14.76
C TYR A 8 -2.61 -7.77 16.04
N ASP A 9 -1.90 -8.89 16.11
CA ASP A 9 -0.93 -9.22 17.15
C ASP A 9 0.42 -9.56 16.51
N GLY A 10 1.45 -8.76 16.78
CA GLY A 10 2.78 -8.97 16.20
C GLY A 10 3.68 -7.74 16.25
N PRO A 11 4.84 -7.79 15.56
CA PRO A 11 5.81 -6.70 15.55
C PRO A 11 5.23 -5.37 15.08
N GLU A 12 5.47 -4.29 15.83
CA GLU A 12 4.95 -2.94 15.55
C GLU A 12 5.35 -2.44 14.15
N GLY A 13 6.55 -2.78 13.69
CA GLY A 13 7.04 -2.41 12.36
C GLY A 13 6.24 -2.99 11.17
N LEU A 14 5.37 -3.97 11.41
CA LEU A 14 4.49 -4.57 10.41
C LEU A 14 3.03 -4.11 10.55
N HIS A 15 2.66 -3.44 11.64
CA HIS A 15 1.28 -3.01 11.92
C HIS A 15 0.69 -2.15 10.79
N ALA A 16 1.42 -1.14 10.33
CA ALA A 16 0.95 -0.27 9.24
C ALA A 16 0.74 -1.04 7.93
N LEU A 17 1.60 -2.01 7.64
CA LEU A 17 1.46 -2.84 6.44
C LEU A 17 0.23 -3.75 6.53
N VAL A 18 0.03 -4.42 7.66
CA VAL A 18 -1.17 -5.25 7.90
C VAL A 18 -2.42 -4.38 7.75
N GLY A 19 -2.43 -3.19 8.34
CA GLY A 19 -3.52 -2.23 8.20
C GLY A 19 -3.85 -1.87 6.75
N GLN A 20 -2.83 -1.61 5.92
CA GLN A 20 -3.03 -1.33 4.50
C GLN A 20 -3.61 -2.52 3.74
N VAL A 21 -3.10 -3.72 4.00
CA VAL A 21 -3.62 -4.94 3.36
C VAL A 21 -5.06 -5.19 3.78
N MET A 22 -5.35 -5.17 5.08
CA MET A 22 -6.68 -5.44 5.61
C MET A 22 -7.70 -4.39 5.13
N ALA A 23 -7.32 -3.10 5.08
CA ALA A 23 -8.17 -2.06 4.50
C ALA A 23 -8.49 -2.31 3.01
N SER A 24 -7.52 -2.80 2.23
CA SER A 24 -7.76 -3.15 0.82
C SER A 24 -8.70 -4.36 0.65
N LEU A 25 -8.82 -5.19 1.67
CA LEU A 25 -9.73 -6.32 1.75
C LEU A 25 -11.10 -5.96 2.36
N GLY A 26 -11.30 -4.70 2.75
CA GLY A 26 -12.56 -4.21 3.29
C GLY A 26 -12.68 -4.27 4.82
N TYR A 27 -11.57 -4.53 5.53
CA TYR A 27 -11.55 -4.59 6.99
C TYR A 27 -11.04 -3.29 7.60
N VAL A 28 -11.57 -2.89 8.73
CA VAL A 28 -11.13 -1.73 9.53
C VAL A 28 -10.54 -2.21 10.84
N GLY A 29 -9.44 -1.59 11.28
CA GLY A 29 -8.82 -1.91 12.56
C GLY A 29 -9.77 -1.64 13.74
N GLY A 30 -10.03 -2.67 14.56
CA GLY A 30 -10.88 -2.60 15.75
C GLY A 30 -10.06 -2.77 17.03
N ARG A 31 -10.44 -2.06 18.09
CA ARG A 31 -9.86 -2.23 19.44
C ARG A 31 -10.64 -3.21 20.31
N GLU A 32 -11.88 -3.51 19.98
CA GLU A 32 -12.75 -4.39 20.76
C GLU A 32 -13.11 -5.66 19.97
N ILE A 33 -13.03 -6.79 20.65
CA ILE A 33 -13.14 -8.16 20.10
C ILE A 33 -14.61 -8.57 19.78
N ARG A 34 -15.55 -7.66 19.85
CA ARG A 34 -16.95 -7.96 19.49
C ARG A 34 -17.11 -7.78 17.98
N ASP A 35 -17.38 -8.88 17.29
CA ASP A 35 -17.57 -8.96 15.83
C ASP A 35 -16.29 -8.78 14.99
N VAL A 36 -15.19 -9.47 15.38
CA VAL A 36 -13.94 -9.49 14.62
C VAL A 36 -14.12 -10.37 13.38
N GLY A 37 -14.12 -9.75 12.20
CA GLY A 37 -14.16 -10.47 10.91
C GLY A 37 -12.83 -11.09 10.51
N ALA A 38 -11.70 -10.61 11.09
CA ALA A 38 -10.38 -11.21 10.84
C ALA A 38 -9.43 -11.00 12.01
N ALA A 39 -8.56 -11.97 12.27
CA ALA A 39 -7.45 -11.88 13.22
C ALA A 39 -6.14 -12.26 12.53
N VAL A 40 -5.15 -11.37 12.59
CA VAL A 40 -3.82 -11.59 11.99
C VAL A 40 -2.78 -11.63 13.10
N THR A 41 -2.00 -12.71 13.15
CA THR A 41 -0.90 -12.86 14.11
C THR A 41 0.42 -13.09 13.38
N VAL A 42 1.46 -12.38 13.81
CA VAL A 42 2.83 -12.56 13.32
C VAL A 42 3.73 -12.81 14.53
N ARG A 43 4.42 -13.94 14.55
CA ARG A 43 5.38 -14.31 15.60
C ARG A 43 6.77 -14.45 15.01
N ASP A 44 7.76 -13.90 15.70
CA ASP A 44 9.18 -14.12 15.41
C ASP A 44 9.73 -15.11 16.43
N ASP A 45 10.22 -16.25 15.95
CA ASP A 45 10.84 -17.27 16.77
C ASP A 45 12.27 -17.53 16.24
N GLY A 46 13.22 -16.78 16.80
CA GLY A 46 14.64 -16.95 16.50
C GLY A 46 15.02 -16.75 15.03
N GLY A 47 14.39 -15.78 14.35
CA GLY A 47 14.65 -15.45 12.93
C GLY A 47 13.75 -16.19 11.94
N HIS A 48 12.77 -16.94 12.44
CA HIS A 48 11.69 -17.47 11.62
C HIS A 48 10.39 -16.73 11.93
N LEU A 49 9.77 -16.16 10.89
CA LEU A 49 8.48 -15.53 11.02
C LEU A 49 7.37 -16.56 10.76
N TYR A 50 6.46 -16.65 11.71
CA TYR A 50 5.21 -17.41 11.59
C TYR A 50 4.08 -16.42 11.42
N LEU A 51 3.31 -16.59 10.35
CA LEU A 51 2.14 -15.82 10.06
C LEU A 51 0.92 -16.70 10.19
N SER A 52 -0.10 -16.27 10.90
CA SER A 52 -1.42 -16.91 10.91
C SER A 52 -2.52 -15.88 10.73
N CYS A 53 -3.62 -16.30 10.12
CA CYS A 53 -4.80 -15.49 9.94
C CYS A 53 -6.07 -16.32 10.10
N THR A 54 -7.05 -15.74 10.79
CA THR A 54 -8.42 -16.27 10.85
C THR A 54 -9.35 -15.28 10.17
N PHE A 55 -10.21 -15.75 9.29
CA PHE A 55 -11.32 -14.99 8.71
C PHE A 55 -12.65 -15.57 9.16
N GLN A 56 -13.63 -14.69 9.40
CA GLN A 56 -14.97 -15.08 9.85
C GLN A 56 -16.04 -14.14 9.27
N ASP A 57 -17.12 -14.71 8.77
CA ASP A 57 -18.25 -13.97 8.19
C ASP A 57 -19.61 -14.39 8.77
N GLY A 58 -19.63 -14.87 10.03
CA GLY A 58 -20.81 -15.40 10.70
C GLY A 58 -20.98 -16.92 10.58
N GLY A 59 -20.11 -17.58 9.80
CA GLY A 59 -20.00 -19.04 9.70
C GLY A 59 -18.87 -19.62 10.57
N GLU A 60 -18.40 -20.81 10.21
CA GLU A 60 -17.22 -21.38 10.84
C GLU A 60 -15.95 -20.55 10.48
N PRO A 61 -15.06 -20.29 11.46
CA PRO A 61 -13.84 -19.56 11.22
C PRO A 61 -12.94 -20.30 10.23
N TRP A 62 -12.46 -19.60 9.20
CA TRP A 62 -11.45 -20.12 8.30
C TRP A 62 -10.05 -19.73 8.80
N PHE A 63 -9.18 -20.71 9.04
CA PHE A 63 -7.83 -20.50 9.56
C PHE A 63 -6.77 -20.90 8.54
N SER A 64 -5.69 -20.15 8.47
CA SER A 64 -4.49 -20.54 7.75
C SER A 64 -3.22 -19.99 8.42
N GLU A 65 -2.11 -20.70 8.20
CA GLU A 65 -0.82 -20.31 8.71
C GLU A 65 0.31 -20.58 7.70
N ALA A 66 1.40 -19.87 7.82
CA ALA A 66 2.62 -20.07 7.05
C ALA A 66 3.86 -19.77 7.89
N ARG A 67 4.91 -20.55 7.67
CA ARG A 67 6.26 -20.25 8.12
C ARG A 67 7.02 -19.60 6.97
N LEU A 68 7.54 -18.40 7.20
CA LEU A 68 8.31 -17.70 6.20
C LEU A 68 9.76 -18.21 6.19
N LEU A 69 10.25 -18.49 4.98
CA LEU A 69 11.62 -18.97 4.81
C LEU A 69 12.63 -17.84 5.09
N PRO A 70 13.82 -18.17 5.65
CA PRO A 70 14.90 -17.19 5.80
C PRO A 70 15.25 -16.54 4.45
N GLY A 71 15.48 -15.21 4.45
CA GLY A 71 15.83 -14.47 3.26
C GLY A 71 14.65 -13.95 2.42
N VAL A 72 13.43 -14.43 2.67
CA VAL A 72 12.23 -13.84 2.08
C VAL A 72 11.91 -12.51 2.79
N ARG A 73 11.62 -11.47 2.01
CA ARG A 73 11.20 -10.18 2.60
C ARG A 73 9.86 -10.37 3.32
N ALA A 74 9.89 -10.30 4.64
CA ALA A 74 8.71 -10.49 5.50
C ALA A 74 7.49 -9.67 5.04
N ARG A 75 7.72 -8.41 4.60
CA ARG A 75 6.67 -7.51 4.12
C ARG A 75 5.97 -8.01 2.85
N ASP A 76 6.71 -8.58 1.93
CA ASP A 76 6.15 -9.08 0.66
C ASP A 76 5.43 -10.41 0.88
N ALA A 77 6.04 -11.31 1.63
CA ALA A 77 5.42 -12.59 2.00
C ALA A 77 4.13 -12.40 2.80
N LEU A 78 4.09 -11.44 3.72
CA LEU A 78 2.90 -11.15 4.52
C LEU A 78 1.74 -10.66 3.63
N LYS A 79 2.02 -9.75 2.70
CA LYS A 79 1.02 -9.31 1.71
C LYS A 79 0.48 -10.47 0.90
N ASP A 80 1.38 -11.27 0.36
CA ASP A 80 1.05 -12.39 -0.51
C ASP A 80 0.21 -13.43 0.22
N CYS A 81 0.60 -13.82 1.43
CA CYS A 81 -0.16 -14.75 2.27
C CYS A 81 -1.57 -14.22 2.58
N LEU A 82 -1.70 -12.99 3.08
CA LEU A 82 -3.00 -12.43 3.46
C LEU A 82 -3.94 -12.32 2.27
N LEU A 83 -3.46 -11.84 1.11
CA LEU A 83 -4.27 -11.73 -0.10
C LEU A 83 -4.69 -13.09 -0.63
N HIS A 84 -3.77 -14.05 -0.65
CA HIS A 84 -4.05 -15.41 -1.09
C HIS A 84 -5.06 -16.10 -0.15
N TRP A 85 -4.88 -16.00 1.15
CA TRP A 85 -5.78 -16.59 2.13
C TRP A 85 -7.17 -15.98 2.10
N HIS A 86 -7.26 -14.64 2.01
CA HIS A 86 -8.54 -13.98 1.85
C HIS A 86 -9.24 -14.39 0.55
N SER A 87 -8.50 -14.53 -0.55
CA SER A 87 -9.05 -15.01 -1.82
C SER A 87 -9.66 -16.40 -1.69
N ARG A 88 -9.02 -17.29 -0.94
CA ARG A 88 -9.54 -18.64 -0.68
C ARG A 88 -10.77 -18.63 0.23
N PHE A 89 -10.76 -17.77 1.24
CA PHE A 89 -11.88 -17.60 2.17
C PHE A 89 -13.11 -17.01 1.46
N SER A 90 -12.94 -15.93 0.72
CA SER A 90 -14.04 -15.19 0.09
C SER A 90 -14.51 -15.80 -1.22
N GLY A 91 -13.74 -16.71 -1.81
CA GLY A 91 -14.00 -17.26 -3.16
C GLY A 91 -13.72 -16.26 -4.30
N HIS A 92 -13.20 -15.06 -3.98
CA HIS A 92 -12.86 -14.04 -4.97
C HIS A 92 -11.33 -13.96 -5.14
N GLY A 93 -10.86 -13.88 -6.38
CA GLY A 93 -9.43 -13.69 -6.66
C GLY A 93 -8.91 -12.34 -6.13
N PRO A 94 -7.57 -12.15 -6.09
CA PRO A 94 -7.00 -10.86 -5.77
C PRO A 94 -7.52 -9.83 -6.77
N GLY A 95 -7.74 -8.59 -6.29
CA GLY A 95 -8.18 -7.49 -7.14
C GLY A 95 -7.20 -7.23 -8.31
N PRO A 96 -7.55 -6.33 -9.25
CA PRO A 96 -6.77 -6.12 -10.47
C PRO A 96 -5.33 -5.67 -10.21
N TRP A 97 -5.04 -5.16 -9.02
CA TRP A 97 -3.71 -4.68 -8.60
C TRP A 97 -2.84 -5.75 -7.93
N GLY A 98 -3.37 -6.95 -7.68
CA GLY A 98 -2.65 -8.03 -7.00
C GLY A 98 -2.07 -7.58 -5.65
N THR A 99 -0.76 -7.77 -5.46
CA THR A 99 -0.05 -7.38 -4.23
C THR A 99 0.46 -5.92 -4.23
N LEU A 100 0.15 -5.12 -5.26
CA LEU A 100 0.57 -3.71 -5.37
C LEU A 100 -0.32 -2.78 -4.54
N ILE A 101 -0.30 -2.94 -3.22
CA ILE A 101 -1.10 -2.16 -2.28
C ILE A 101 -0.26 -1.01 -1.70
N GLY A 102 -0.81 0.20 -1.69
CA GLY A 102 -0.23 1.38 -1.03
C GLY A 102 1.10 1.86 -1.62
N VAL A 103 1.42 1.51 -2.87
CA VAL A 103 2.66 1.88 -3.57
C VAL A 103 2.38 2.67 -4.83
N ARG A 104 3.40 3.35 -5.35
CA ARG A 104 3.37 3.96 -6.69
C ARG A 104 3.73 2.86 -7.70
N PRO A 105 2.77 2.22 -8.36
CA PRO A 105 3.04 1.02 -9.17
C PRO A 105 3.95 1.30 -10.37
N THR A 106 3.85 2.48 -10.97
CA THR A 106 4.75 2.89 -12.07
C THR A 106 6.22 2.98 -11.65
N LYS A 107 6.52 3.27 -10.37
CA LYS A 107 7.90 3.27 -9.85
C LYS A 107 8.54 1.87 -9.93
N LEU A 108 7.75 0.83 -9.67
CA LEU A 108 8.21 -0.56 -9.83
C LEU A 108 8.54 -0.85 -11.28
N VAL A 109 7.67 -0.44 -12.21
CA VAL A 109 7.90 -0.65 -13.66
C VAL A 109 9.14 0.11 -14.13
N HIS A 110 9.35 1.36 -13.67
CA HIS A 110 10.58 2.09 -13.96
C HIS A 110 11.82 1.35 -13.47
N HIS A 111 11.75 0.74 -12.28
CA HIS A 111 12.85 -0.05 -11.75
C HIS A 111 13.13 -1.31 -12.60
N LEU A 112 12.10 -2.00 -13.08
CA LEU A 112 12.27 -3.13 -14.02
C LEU A 112 12.94 -2.67 -15.33
N PHE A 113 12.52 -1.54 -15.88
CA PHE A 113 13.17 -0.95 -17.05
C PHE A 113 14.63 -0.57 -16.81
N ASP A 114 14.97 -0.05 -15.61
CA ASP A 114 16.35 0.26 -15.23
C ASP A 114 17.22 -1.00 -15.14
N GLN A 115 16.61 -2.14 -14.84
CA GLN A 115 17.25 -3.47 -14.87
C GLN A 115 17.33 -4.09 -16.28
N GLY A 116 16.84 -3.39 -17.30
CA GLY A 116 16.90 -3.85 -18.71
C GLY A 116 15.73 -4.71 -19.18
N PHE A 117 14.65 -4.79 -18.40
CA PHE A 117 13.44 -5.52 -18.81
C PHE A 117 12.78 -4.84 -20.00
N THR A 118 12.35 -5.65 -20.99
CA THR A 118 11.45 -5.22 -22.06
C THR A 118 10.03 -5.01 -21.50
N ASP A 119 9.14 -4.42 -22.30
CA ASP A 119 7.74 -4.23 -21.93
C ASP A 119 7.06 -5.55 -21.59
N ASP A 120 7.21 -6.57 -22.46
CA ASP A 120 6.66 -7.91 -22.25
C ASP A 120 7.21 -8.60 -20.99
N GLN A 121 8.50 -8.43 -20.74
CA GLN A 121 9.14 -8.96 -19.53
C GLN A 121 8.62 -8.26 -18.26
N ALA A 122 8.42 -6.94 -18.31
CA ALA A 122 7.87 -6.19 -17.21
C ALA A 122 6.39 -6.56 -16.94
N GLU A 123 5.57 -6.70 -17.99
CA GLU A 123 4.20 -7.20 -17.87
C GLU A 123 4.16 -8.59 -17.25
N LYS A 124 4.99 -9.50 -17.73
CA LYS A 124 5.07 -10.86 -17.18
C LYS A 124 5.51 -10.86 -15.72
N ALA A 125 6.49 -10.04 -15.35
CA ALA A 125 6.94 -9.91 -13.96
C ALA A 125 5.83 -9.38 -13.05
N LEU A 126 5.04 -8.38 -13.50
CA LEU A 126 3.89 -7.87 -12.76
C LEU A 126 2.84 -8.96 -12.53
N GLN A 127 2.56 -9.78 -13.54
CA GLN A 127 1.57 -10.85 -13.44
C GLN A 127 2.03 -12.00 -12.55
N THR A 128 3.29 -12.44 -12.71
CA THR A 128 3.81 -13.64 -12.01
C THR A 128 4.26 -13.37 -10.59
N SER A 129 4.94 -12.23 -10.35
CA SER A 129 5.52 -11.93 -9.04
C SER A 129 4.64 -11.04 -8.16
N TYR A 130 3.71 -10.30 -8.77
CA TYR A 130 2.84 -9.37 -8.05
C TYR A 130 1.35 -9.68 -8.23
N HIS A 131 1.01 -10.73 -8.96
CA HIS A 131 -0.37 -11.19 -9.21
C HIS A 131 -1.28 -10.11 -9.81
N VAL A 132 -0.69 -9.16 -10.54
CA VAL A 132 -1.45 -8.08 -11.21
C VAL A 132 -2.22 -8.66 -12.40
N ALA A 133 -3.46 -8.24 -12.56
CA ALA A 133 -4.28 -8.67 -13.69
C ALA A 133 -3.64 -8.25 -15.04
N PRO A 134 -3.73 -9.07 -16.09
CA PRO A 134 -3.06 -8.81 -17.38
C PRO A 134 -3.37 -7.44 -17.98
N ALA A 135 -4.62 -6.99 -17.92
CA ALA A 135 -5.01 -5.66 -18.43
C ALA A 135 -4.32 -4.54 -17.64
N THR A 136 -4.36 -4.62 -16.30
CA THR A 136 -3.71 -3.64 -15.42
C THR A 136 -2.19 -3.62 -15.60
N ALA A 137 -1.56 -4.79 -15.80
CA ALA A 137 -0.13 -4.87 -16.07
C ALA A 137 0.26 -4.14 -17.35
N ARG A 138 -0.49 -4.34 -18.44
CA ARG A 138 -0.30 -3.62 -19.71
C ARG A 138 -0.44 -2.12 -19.53
N ASP A 139 -1.51 -1.67 -18.86
CA ASP A 139 -1.76 -0.25 -18.64
C ASP A 139 -0.64 0.40 -17.80
N LEU A 140 -0.13 -0.31 -16.78
CA LEU A 140 0.99 0.15 -15.97
C LEU A 140 2.28 0.29 -16.77
N VAL A 141 2.58 -0.69 -17.62
CA VAL A 141 3.76 -0.67 -18.50
C VAL A 141 3.65 0.46 -19.51
N ALA A 142 2.50 0.61 -20.17
CA ALA A 142 2.25 1.70 -21.12
C ALA A 142 2.38 3.08 -20.43
N MET A 143 1.79 3.25 -19.25
CA MET A 143 1.91 4.49 -18.47
C MET A 143 3.36 4.79 -18.08
N ALA A 144 4.09 3.80 -17.58
CA ALA A 144 5.50 3.97 -17.24
C ALA A 144 6.35 4.33 -18.48
N ARG A 145 6.05 3.76 -19.63
CA ARG A 145 6.71 4.07 -20.91
C ARG A 145 6.49 5.54 -21.30
N LEU A 146 5.26 6.04 -21.18
CA LEU A 146 4.95 7.45 -21.41
C LEU A 146 5.66 8.39 -20.42
N GLN A 147 5.82 7.97 -19.17
CA GLN A 147 6.51 8.75 -18.14
C GLN A 147 8.04 8.74 -18.30
N ARG A 148 8.61 7.72 -18.95
CA ARG A 148 10.04 7.48 -19.01
C ARG A 148 10.87 8.70 -19.45
N PRO A 149 10.52 9.45 -20.52
CA PRO A 149 11.27 10.63 -20.94
C PRO A 149 11.36 11.73 -19.87
N TYR A 150 10.38 11.79 -18.97
CA TYR A 150 10.29 12.82 -17.93
C TYR A 150 11.00 12.42 -16.63
N VAL A 151 11.05 11.12 -16.29
CA VAL A 151 11.65 10.63 -15.03
C VAL A 151 13.11 10.22 -15.16
N THR A 152 13.60 9.96 -16.38
CA THR A 152 15.00 9.55 -16.65
C THR A 152 15.88 10.68 -17.18
N CYS A 153 15.49 11.93 -16.96
CA CYS A 153 16.28 13.07 -17.37
C CYS A 153 17.68 13.04 -16.71
N ARG A 154 18.68 12.56 -17.44
CA ARG A 154 20.09 12.69 -17.07
C ARG A 154 20.54 14.11 -17.40
N GLY A 155 20.82 14.90 -16.40
CA GLY A 155 21.32 16.28 -16.57
C GLY A 155 21.14 17.12 -15.31
N ARG A 156 21.67 18.35 -15.33
CA ARG A 156 21.49 19.34 -14.25
C ARG A 156 20.05 19.89 -14.25
N LYS A 157 19.05 19.06 -13.94
CA LYS A 157 17.67 19.49 -13.77
C LYS A 157 17.31 19.36 -12.31
N LEU A 158 16.84 20.44 -11.73
CA LEU A 158 16.24 20.48 -10.42
C LEU A 158 14.73 20.27 -10.58
N ALA A 159 14.16 19.35 -9.82
CA ALA A 159 12.72 19.21 -9.69
C ALA A 159 12.29 19.78 -8.34
N LEU A 160 11.52 20.87 -8.35
CA LEU A 160 10.98 21.48 -7.15
C LEU A 160 9.57 20.97 -6.92
N TYR A 161 9.30 20.48 -5.72
CA TYR A 161 7.96 20.09 -5.27
C TYR A 161 7.55 20.94 -4.07
N VAL A 162 6.51 21.75 -4.25
CA VAL A 162 5.93 22.55 -3.16
C VAL A 162 4.63 21.90 -2.73
N GLY A 163 4.60 21.33 -1.50
CA GLY A 163 3.42 20.72 -0.92
C GLY A 163 2.64 21.74 -0.10
N ILE A 164 1.38 22.03 -0.47
CA ILE A 164 0.50 22.92 0.29
C ILE A 164 -0.42 22.08 1.18
N PRO A 165 -0.23 22.04 2.52
CA PRO A 165 -0.99 21.19 3.42
C PRO A 165 -2.31 21.81 3.89
N TYR A 166 -2.88 22.74 3.12
CA TYR A 166 -4.11 23.43 3.48
C TYR A 166 -5.22 23.15 2.48
N CYS A 167 -6.40 22.79 2.97
CA CYS A 167 -7.58 22.52 2.15
C CYS A 167 -8.79 23.28 2.67
N PRO A 168 -9.70 23.72 1.81
CA PRO A 168 -10.98 24.34 2.24
C PRO A 168 -11.89 23.31 2.91
N SER A 169 -11.81 22.03 2.53
CA SER A 169 -12.58 20.93 3.11
C SER A 169 -11.79 19.62 3.00
N HIS A 170 -12.12 18.62 3.84
CA HIS A 170 -11.60 17.27 3.69
C HIS A 170 -12.46 16.48 2.71
N CYS A 171 -11.82 15.96 1.66
CA CYS A 171 -12.46 14.99 0.77
C CYS A 171 -12.54 13.64 1.46
N LEU A 172 -13.68 12.93 1.33
CA LEU A 172 -13.90 11.62 1.99
C LEU A 172 -12.86 10.55 1.60
N TYR A 173 -12.25 10.67 0.42
CA TYR A 173 -11.27 9.73 -0.11
C TYR A 173 -9.81 10.19 0.08
N CYS A 174 -9.57 11.36 0.68
CA CYS A 174 -8.24 11.95 0.74
C CYS A 174 -7.40 11.34 1.86
N SER A 175 -6.23 10.81 1.50
CA SER A 175 -5.23 10.29 2.43
C SER A 175 -4.06 11.27 2.69
N PHE A 176 -4.07 12.44 2.07
CA PHE A 176 -3.03 13.45 2.30
C PHE A 176 -3.21 14.11 3.65
N PRO A 177 -2.12 14.30 4.44
CA PRO A 177 -2.17 15.12 5.63
C PRO A 177 -2.52 16.55 5.22
N SER A 178 -3.65 17.04 5.68
CA SER A 178 -4.12 18.38 5.37
C SER A 178 -4.79 19.04 6.58
N ARG A 179 -4.69 20.37 6.64
CA ARG A 179 -5.31 21.22 7.64
C ARG A 179 -6.45 22.01 7.01
N LEU A 180 -7.51 22.21 7.74
CA LEU A 180 -8.65 23.02 7.24
C LEU A 180 -8.33 24.50 7.36
N ILE A 181 -8.38 25.23 6.26
CA ILE A 181 -8.15 26.68 6.20
C ILE A 181 -9.03 27.42 7.22
N GLY A 182 -10.30 27.06 7.31
CA GLY A 182 -11.23 27.70 8.25
C GLY A 182 -10.93 27.47 9.73
N ARG A 183 -10.07 26.51 10.10
CA ARG A 183 -9.65 26.24 11.47
C ARG A 183 -8.32 26.88 11.83
N GLU A 184 -7.41 27.00 10.87
CA GLU A 184 -6.04 27.49 11.10
C GLU A 184 -5.95 29.02 11.07
N GLY A 185 -6.84 29.68 10.32
CA GLY A 185 -6.87 31.13 10.17
C GLY A 185 -5.83 31.68 9.20
N GLU A 186 -5.99 32.95 8.85
CA GLU A 186 -5.17 33.64 7.84
C GLU A 186 -3.71 33.83 8.27
N ALA A 187 -3.48 33.99 9.56
CA ALA A 187 -2.11 34.14 10.11
C ALA A 187 -1.26 32.89 9.86
N ALA A 188 -1.84 31.68 9.99
CA ALA A 188 -1.13 30.42 9.73
C ALA A 188 -0.80 30.25 8.23
N LEU A 189 -1.69 30.67 7.34
CA LEU A 189 -1.46 30.65 5.90
C LEU A 189 -0.34 31.63 5.50
N THR A 190 -0.34 32.82 6.09
CA THR A 190 0.70 33.83 5.87
C THR A 190 2.05 33.31 6.33
N ALA A 191 2.13 32.76 7.54
CA ALA A 191 3.37 32.20 8.09
C ALA A 191 3.90 31.04 7.23
N PHE A 192 3.02 30.17 6.74
CA PHE A 192 3.40 29.10 5.81
C PHE A 192 3.95 29.62 4.48
N ARG A 193 3.27 30.61 3.88
CA ARG A 193 3.73 31.27 2.65
C ARG A 193 5.13 31.87 2.85
N ASP A 194 5.32 32.60 3.94
CA ASP A 194 6.58 33.27 4.22
C ASP A 194 7.72 32.28 4.46
N ALA A 195 7.44 31.15 5.12
CA ALA A 195 8.41 30.05 5.27
C ALA A 195 8.78 29.42 3.93
N VAL A 196 7.81 29.14 3.04
CA VAL A 196 8.08 28.59 1.70
C VAL A 196 8.93 29.57 0.87
N LEU A 197 8.65 30.87 0.95
CA LEU A 197 9.45 31.87 0.24
C LEU A 197 10.88 31.94 0.78
N ALA A 198 11.05 31.86 2.10
CA ALA A 198 12.39 31.82 2.70
C ALA A 198 13.19 30.58 2.27
N ASP A 199 12.55 29.39 2.24
CA ASP A 199 13.18 28.14 1.78
C ASP A 199 13.58 28.17 0.30
N LEU A 200 12.99 29.06 -0.51
CA LEU A 200 13.29 29.23 -1.93
C LEU A 200 14.44 30.22 -2.17
N ASP A 201 14.70 31.12 -1.22
CA ASP A 201 15.76 32.14 -1.31
C ASP A 201 17.11 31.62 -0.80
N ASP A 202 17.15 30.48 -0.06
CA ASP A 202 18.34 29.77 0.40
C ASP A 202 18.90 28.81 -0.69
#